data_e1e4550a2aa56cfc33c52ceeb7f69c85
#
_entry.id   e1e4550a2aa56cfc33c52ceeb7f69c85
#
_cell.length_a   1.000
_cell.length_b   1.000
_cell.length_c   1.000
_cell.angle_alpha   90.00
_cell.angle_beta   90.00
_cell.angle_gamma   90.00
#
_symmetry.space_group_name_H-M   'P 1'
#
loop_
_entity.id
_entity.type
_entity.pdbx_description
1 polymer ?
#
loop_
_entity_poly.entity_id
_entity_poly.type
_entity_poly.pdbx_seq_one_letter_code
_entity_poly.pdbx_strand_id
1 'polypeptide(L)'
;MAASYSRTPSDWARLLAIHNLERARVNAPPLQWDPYLAASAASYGPVLARKGGLVHSPRAARRGQMENLWMGSRGYFAPEQMVGAWVSERALFRPGVFPYVSRTGRWSDVGHYTQMIWKGTTRVGCAIHASGRWDYLICRYSPPGNVDGKYLP
;
A
#
# COMPACT_ATOMS: atom_id res chain seq x y z
N MET A 1 -15.19 20.51 13.96
CA MET A 1 -15.53 19.08 13.94
C MET A 1 -14.76 18.43 12.79
N ALA A 2 -13.98 17.40 13.07
CA ALA A 2 -13.33 16.66 11.99
C ALA A 2 -14.41 15.94 11.17
N ALA A 3 -14.29 16.02 9.84
CA ALA A 3 -15.21 15.31 8.96
C ALA A 3 -15.00 13.79 9.13
N SER A 4 -16.08 13.07 9.36
CA SER A 4 -16.05 11.61 9.42
C SER A 4 -16.23 11.06 8.00
N TYR A 5 -15.31 10.21 7.56
CA TYR A 5 -15.40 9.55 6.25
C TYR A 5 -16.12 8.21 6.38
N SER A 6 -17.28 8.11 5.71
CA SER A 6 -17.98 6.84 5.56
C SER A 6 -17.29 5.97 4.50
N ARG A 7 -17.08 4.70 4.79
CA ARG A 7 -16.53 3.77 3.79
C ARG A 7 -17.60 3.40 2.80
N THR A 8 -17.27 3.44 1.52
CA THR A 8 -18.19 3.19 0.41
C THR A 8 -17.62 2.17 -0.55
N PRO A 9 -18.46 1.51 -1.37
CA PRO A 9 -17.96 0.61 -2.41
C PRO A 9 -17.02 1.28 -3.42
N SER A 10 -17.06 2.62 -3.55
CA SER A 10 -16.18 3.36 -4.46
C SER A 10 -14.78 3.63 -3.88
N ASP A 11 -14.51 3.30 -2.62
CA ASP A 11 -13.19 3.51 -2.01
C ASP A 11 -12.09 2.77 -2.78
N TRP A 12 -12.39 1.57 -3.32
CA TRP A 12 -11.43 0.83 -4.12
C TRP A 12 -11.01 1.59 -5.38
N ALA A 13 -11.94 2.26 -6.04
CA ALA A 13 -11.63 3.04 -7.24
C ALA A 13 -10.72 4.23 -6.92
N ARG A 14 -10.92 4.85 -5.77
CA ARG A 14 -10.07 5.97 -5.30
C ARG A 14 -8.68 5.48 -4.93
N LEU A 15 -8.57 4.34 -4.25
CA LEU A 15 -7.29 3.72 -3.92
C LEU A 15 -6.52 3.33 -5.18
N LEU A 16 -7.19 2.73 -6.17
CA LEU A 16 -6.57 2.38 -7.45
C LEU A 16 -6.11 3.62 -8.20
N ALA A 17 -6.94 4.67 -8.24
CA ALA A 17 -6.65 5.89 -8.98
C ALA A 17 -5.36 6.56 -8.50
N ILE A 18 -5.14 6.65 -7.19
CA ILE A 18 -3.92 7.28 -6.67
C ILE A 18 -2.68 6.43 -6.94
N HIS A 19 -2.79 5.10 -6.89
CA HIS A 19 -1.70 4.22 -7.32
C HIS A 19 -1.31 4.50 -8.77
N ASN A 20 -2.30 4.54 -9.66
CA ASN A 20 -2.05 4.71 -11.09
C ASN A 20 -1.58 6.13 -11.44
N LEU A 21 -1.97 7.14 -10.68
CA LEU A 21 -1.42 8.48 -10.84
C LEU A 21 0.09 8.50 -10.57
N GLU A 22 0.54 7.90 -9.49
CA GLU A 22 1.96 7.83 -9.16
C GLU A 22 2.75 6.96 -10.15
N ARG A 23 2.15 5.87 -10.62
CA ARG A 23 2.76 5.02 -11.64
C ARG A 23 2.95 5.75 -12.96
N ALA A 24 1.97 6.55 -13.37
CA ALA A 24 2.08 7.37 -14.59
C ALA A 24 3.25 8.35 -14.52
N ARG A 25 3.52 8.90 -13.33
CA ARG A 25 4.66 9.83 -13.13
C ARG A 25 6.02 9.21 -13.44
N VAL A 26 6.13 7.90 -13.29
CA VAL A 26 7.39 7.16 -13.51
C VAL A 26 7.32 6.23 -14.72
N ASN A 27 6.34 6.42 -15.59
CA ASN A 27 6.10 5.60 -16.78
C ASN A 27 5.94 4.10 -16.49
N ALA A 28 5.37 3.78 -15.32
CA ALA A 28 4.99 2.41 -14.99
C ALA A 28 3.58 2.12 -15.52
N PRO A 29 3.33 0.91 -16.07
CA PRO A 29 1.99 0.54 -16.51
C PRO A 29 0.98 0.59 -15.36
N PRO A 30 -0.30 0.95 -15.64
CA PRO A 30 -1.31 1.01 -14.61
C PRO A 30 -1.57 -0.38 -14.00
N LEU A 31 -1.84 -0.40 -12.69
CA LEU A 31 -2.29 -1.59 -11.97
C LEU A 31 -3.75 -1.88 -12.30
N GLN A 32 -4.10 -3.15 -12.28
CA GLN A 32 -5.49 -3.61 -12.31
C GLN A 32 -5.93 -3.98 -10.90
N TRP A 33 -7.18 -3.66 -10.56
CA TRP A 33 -7.76 -4.09 -9.31
C TRP A 33 -8.04 -5.59 -9.34
N ASP A 34 -7.64 -6.28 -8.26
CA ASP A 34 -7.83 -7.73 -8.14
C ASP A 34 -8.71 -8.03 -6.92
N PRO A 35 -9.93 -8.54 -7.12
CA PRO A 35 -10.83 -8.88 -6.00
C PRO A 35 -10.27 -9.95 -5.06
N TYR A 36 -9.44 -10.87 -5.57
CA TYR A 36 -8.80 -11.88 -4.72
C TYR A 36 -7.78 -11.27 -3.78
N LEU A 37 -6.99 -10.31 -4.27
CA LEU A 37 -6.06 -9.56 -3.43
C LEU A 37 -6.81 -8.71 -2.41
N ALA A 38 -7.92 -8.09 -2.81
CA ALA A 38 -8.77 -7.33 -1.89
C ALA A 38 -9.36 -8.21 -0.78
N ALA A 39 -9.84 -9.39 -1.11
CA ALA A 39 -10.34 -10.36 -0.13
C ALA A 39 -9.22 -10.85 0.80
N SER A 40 -8.05 -11.12 0.23
CA SER A 40 -6.86 -11.50 0.99
C SER A 40 -6.46 -10.39 1.98
N ALA A 41 -6.45 -9.14 1.54
CA ALA A 41 -6.20 -7.99 2.40
C ALA A 41 -7.26 -7.89 3.51
N ALA A 42 -8.54 -8.02 3.16
CA ALA A 42 -9.64 -7.94 4.12
C ALA A 42 -9.54 -9.00 5.22
N SER A 43 -9.10 -10.20 4.89
CA SER A 43 -8.95 -11.30 5.87
C SER A 43 -7.92 -11.00 6.95
N TYR A 44 -6.96 -10.14 6.64
CA TYR A 44 -5.92 -9.74 7.61
C TYR A 44 -6.35 -8.60 8.53
N GLY A 45 -7.38 -7.85 8.19
CA GLY A 45 -7.86 -6.71 8.99
C GLY A 45 -8.14 -7.05 10.45
N PRO A 46 -8.99 -8.06 10.76
CA PRO A 46 -9.25 -8.46 12.14
C PRO A 46 -8.00 -8.94 12.88
N VAL A 47 -7.09 -9.62 12.20
CA VAL A 47 -5.83 -10.09 12.79
C VAL A 47 -4.95 -8.90 13.17
N LEU A 48 -4.81 -7.94 12.26
CA LEU A 48 -4.03 -6.72 12.47
C LEU A 48 -4.59 -5.90 13.64
N ALA A 49 -5.93 -5.77 13.70
CA ALA A 49 -6.59 -5.06 14.79
C ALA A 49 -6.32 -5.70 16.16
N ARG A 50 -6.30 -7.04 16.23
CA ARG A 50 -5.96 -7.74 17.48
C ARG A 50 -4.51 -7.54 17.90
N LYS A 51 -3.60 -7.36 16.94
CA LYS A 51 -2.19 -7.05 17.22
C LYS A 51 -1.99 -5.62 17.73
N GLY A 52 -2.93 -4.72 17.44
CA GLY A 52 -2.91 -3.35 17.92
C GLY A 52 -1.84 -2.45 17.31
N GLY A 53 -1.28 -2.82 16.17
CA GLY A 53 -0.25 -2.04 15.49
C GLY A 53 0.03 -2.57 14.09
N LEU A 54 0.93 -1.91 13.36
CA LEU A 54 1.28 -2.30 12.00
C LEU A 54 2.33 -3.42 12.04
N VAL A 55 1.87 -4.65 11.84
CA VAL A 55 2.70 -5.85 11.78
C VAL A 55 2.37 -6.59 10.49
N HIS A 56 3.36 -6.79 9.62
CA HIS A 56 3.17 -7.53 8.38
C HIS A 56 2.71 -8.96 8.65
N SER A 57 1.81 -9.45 7.81
CA SER A 57 1.42 -10.85 7.82
C SER A 57 2.60 -11.75 7.44
N PRO A 58 2.67 -13.00 7.93
CA PRO A 58 3.69 -13.94 7.49
C PRO A 58 3.65 -14.16 5.99
N ARG A 59 4.81 -14.27 5.34
CA ARG A 59 4.88 -14.51 3.89
C ARG A 59 4.13 -15.77 3.48
N ALA A 60 4.11 -16.79 4.33
CA ALA A 60 3.37 -18.03 4.07
C ALA A 60 1.85 -17.81 3.98
N ALA A 61 1.33 -16.77 4.63
CA ALA A 61 -0.10 -16.42 4.59
C ALA A 61 -0.48 -15.55 3.38
N ARG A 62 0.50 -15.08 2.61
CA ARG A 62 0.30 -14.22 1.43
C ARG A 62 1.25 -14.60 0.30
N ARG A 63 1.27 -15.85 -0.07
CA ARG A 63 2.16 -16.37 -1.11
C ARG A 63 1.97 -15.62 -2.42
N GLY A 64 3.09 -15.19 -3.03
CA GLY A 64 3.07 -14.43 -4.28
C GLY A 64 2.49 -13.03 -4.14
N GLN A 65 2.44 -12.48 -2.93
CA GLN A 65 1.90 -11.14 -2.64
C GLN A 65 2.87 -10.33 -1.79
N MET A 66 2.96 -9.04 -2.08
CA MET A 66 3.57 -8.05 -1.19
C MET A 66 2.44 -7.26 -0.51
N GLU A 67 2.78 -6.56 0.58
CA GLU A 67 1.80 -5.92 1.44
C GLU A 67 2.28 -4.55 1.88
N ASN A 68 1.42 -3.54 1.75
CA ASN A 68 1.59 -2.23 2.38
C ASN A 68 0.51 -2.05 3.45
N LEU A 69 0.90 -1.47 4.59
CA LEU A 69 0.02 -1.25 5.73
C LEU A 69 0.00 0.22 6.14
N TRP A 70 -1.17 0.68 6.60
CA TRP A 70 -1.35 2.00 7.19
C TRP A 70 -2.41 1.93 8.29
N MET A 71 -2.28 2.79 9.31
CA MET A 71 -3.32 2.98 10.32
C MET A 71 -3.44 4.44 10.69
N GLY A 72 -4.64 4.83 11.11
CA GLY A 72 -4.94 6.17 11.57
C GLY A 72 -6.26 6.22 12.32
N SER A 73 -6.58 7.39 12.88
CA SER A 73 -7.81 7.58 13.67
C SER A 73 -9.04 7.30 12.82
N ARG A 74 -9.92 6.45 13.35
CA ARG A 74 -11.11 5.99 12.65
C ARG A 74 -11.98 7.15 12.18
N GLY A 75 -12.33 7.13 10.90
CA GLY A 75 -13.24 8.09 10.28
C GLY A 75 -12.62 9.46 9.96
N TYR A 76 -11.33 9.67 10.23
CA TYR A 76 -10.67 10.97 10.00
C TYR A 76 -10.03 11.10 8.63
N PHE A 77 -9.69 9.98 7.98
CA PHE A 77 -8.88 9.99 6.76
C PHE A 77 -9.65 9.45 5.57
N ALA A 78 -9.60 10.20 4.47
CA ALA A 78 -10.05 9.70 3.17
C ALA A 78 -9.05 8.68 2.62
N PRO A 79 -9.46 7.79 1.69
CA PRO A 79 -8.53 6.85 1.05
C PRO A 79 -7.28 7.51 0.47
N GLU A 80 -7.42 8.69 -0.14
CA GLU A 80 -6.29 9.43 -0.72
C GLU A 80 -5.29 9.89 0.34
N GLN A 81 -5.75 10.21 1.53
CA GLN A 81 -4.86 10.61 2.63
C GLN A 81 -4.10 9.41 3.19
N MET A 82 -4.74 8.23 3.25
CA MET A 82 -4.09 7.00 3.69
C MET A 82 -2.93 6.62 2.76
N VAL A 83 -3.22 6.52 1.47
CA VAL A 83 -2.20 6.21 0.46
C VAL A 83 -1.22 7.37 0.30
N GLY A 84 -1.68 8.59 0.52
CA GLY A 84 -0.84 9.80 0.52
C GLY A 84 0.34 9.71 1.49
N ALA A 85 0.18 9.00 2.61
CA ALA A 85 1.29 8.75 3.53
C ALA A 85 2.41 7.94 2.85
N TRP A 86 2.06 6.96 2.02
CA TRP A 86 3.04 6.18 1.24
C TRP A 86 3.64 7.02 0.10
N VAL A 87 2.81 7.83 -0.58
CA VAL A 87 3.26 8.74 -1.64
C VAL A 87 4.28 9.76 -1.11
N SER A 88 4.14 10.20 0.13
CA SER A 88 5.08 11.16 0.74
C SER A 88 6.52 10.64 0.78
N GLU A 89 6.71 9.33 0.77
CA GLU A 89 8.05 8.70 0.73
C GLU A 89 8.80 9.03 -0.57
N ARG A 90 8.10 9.46 -1.62
CA ARG A 90 8.73 9.89 -2.88
C ARG A 90 9.83 10.93 -2.67
N ALA A 91 9.68 11.80 -1.68
CA ALA A 91 10.67 12.82 -1.36
C ALA A 91 12.03 12.23 -0.97
N LEU A 92 12.04 11.00 -0.45
CA LEU A 92 13.24 10.30 -0.02
C LEU A 92 13.73 9.26 -1.03
N PHE A 93 12.93 9.01 -2.07
CA PHE A 93 13.27 8.02 -3.10
C PHE A 93 14.32 8.57 -4.06
N ARG A 94 15.24 7.71 -4.47
CA ARG A 94 16.15 7.93 -5.60
C ARG A 94 16.16 6.70 -6.50
N PRO A 95 16.20 6.88 -7.83
CA PRO A 95 16.32 5.76 -8.75
C PRO A 95 17.60 4.94 -8.49
N GLY A 96 17.53 3.65 -8.69
CA GLY A 96 18.67 2.76 -8.50
C GLY A 96 18.27 1.30 -8.42
N VAL A 97 19.23 0.47 -8.04
CA VAL A 97 19.02 -0.96 -7.82
C VAL A 97 18.51 -1.18 -6.40
N PHE A 98 17.35 -1.81 -6.27
CA PHE A 98 16.76 -2.11 -4.96
C PHE A 98 17.67 -3.06 -4.18
N PRO A 99 17.95 -2.85 -2.88
CA PRO A 99 17.31 -1.90 -1.98
C PRO A 99 17.97 -0.52 -1.86
N TYR A 100 18.92 -0.17 -2.73
CA TYR A 100 19.70 1.07 -2.67
C TYR A 100 18.95 2.22 -3.36
N VAL A 101 17.73 2.50 -2.92
CA VAL A 101 16.79 3.44 -3.56
C VAL A 101 16.32 4.55 -2.61
N SER A 102 16.97 4.70 -1.47
CA SER A 102 16.62 5.76 -0.50
C SER A 102 17.76 6.74 -0.29
N ARG A 103 17.40 8.04 -0.24
CA ARG A 103 18.35 9.10 0.13
C ARG A 103 18.83 8.98 1.57
N THR A 104 18.10 8.26 2.42
CA THR A 104 18.43 8.03 3.83
C THR A 104 19.40 6.87 4.04
N GLY A 105 19.60 6.04 3.02
CA GLY A 105 20.34 4.79 3.10
C GLY A 105 19.54 3.60 3.63
N ARG A 106 18.27 3.81 4.01
CA ARG A 106 17.37 2.75 4.48
C ARG A 106 16.21 2.59 3.53
N TRP A 107 16.10 1.43 2.88
CA TRP A 107 15.01 1.17 1.94
C TRP A 107 13.62 1.21 2.62
N SER A 108 13.56 0.87 3.90
CA SER A 108 12.29 0.90 4.66
C SER A 108 11.65 2.29 4.73
N ASP A 109 12.43 3.35 4.52
CA ASP A 109 11.90 4.72 4.48
C ASP A 109 11.16 5.04 3.18
N VAL A 110 11.29 4.20 2.16
CA VAL A 110 10.66 4.37 0.84
C VAL A 110 9.91 3.12 0.36
N GLY A 111 9.85 2.07 1.19
CA GLY A 111 9.37 0.75 0.77
C GLY A 111 7.90 0.70 0.36
N HIS A 112 7.05 1.52 0.94
CA HIS A 112 5.64 1.61 0.52
C HIS A 112 5.55 2.24 -0.87
N TYR A 113 6.26 3.35 -1.08
CA TYR A 113 6.27 4.03 -2.38
C TYR A 113 6.87 3.16 -3.48
N THR A 114 8.00 2.49 -3.22
CA THR A 114 8.63 1.64 -4.23
C THR A 114 7.73 0.49 -4.66
N GLN A 115 6.95 -0.09 -3.73
CA GLN A 115 5.95 -1.10 -4.08
C GLN A 115 4.83 -0.52 -4.93
N MET A 116 4.35 0.68 -4.64
CA MET A 116 3.31 1.33 -5.44
C MET A 116 3.73 1.49 -6.91
N ILE A 117 4.98 1.89 -7.14
CA ILE A 117 5.49 2.19 -8.49
C ILE A 117 6.23 1.02 -9.15
N TRP A 118 6.29 -0.14 -8.50
CA TRP A 118 7.05 -1.29 -8.99
C TRP A 118 6.50 -1.78 -10.33
N LYS A 119 7.30 -1.67 -11.39
CA LYS A 119 6.85 -1.96 -12.76
C LYS A 119 6.42 -3.40 -12.97
N GLY A 120 7.08 -4.34 -12.32
CA GLY A 120 6.75 -5.76 -12.43
C GLY A 120 5.47 -6.18 -11.69
N THR A 121 4.96 -5.35 -10.77
CA THR A 121 3.67 -5.56 -10.13
C THR A 121 2.56 -5.12 -11.08
N THR A 122 1.56 -5.96 -11.29
CA THR A 122 0.47 -5.70 -12.24
C THR A 122 -0.90 -5.58 -11.61
N ARG A 123 -1.08 -6.05 -10.38
CA ARG A 123 -2.37 -6.11 -9.69
C ARG A 123 -2.26 -5.61 -8.25
N VAL A 124 -3.34 -4.99 -7.78
CA VAL A 124 -3.49 -4.55 -6.40
C VAL A 124 -4.91 -4.79 -5.93
N GLY A 125 -5.04 -5.15 -4.67
CA GLY A 125 -6.32 -5.19 -3.97
C GLY A 125 -6.12 -4.71 -2.54
N CYS A 126 -7.05 -3.90 -2.06
CA CYS A 126 -6.97 -3.28 -0.75
C CYS A 126 -8.24 -3.50 0.04
N ALA A 127 -8.13 -3.38 1.38
CA ALA A 127 -9.26 -3.34 2.29
C ALA A 127 -9.00 -2.30 3.37
N ILE A 128 -10.05 -1.62 3.81
CA ILE A 128 -10.02 -0.73 4.96
C ILE A 128 -10.82 -1.41 6.07
N HIS A 129 -10.15 -1.72 7.17
CA HIS A 129 -10.75 -2.37 8.32
C HIS A 129 -10.87 -1.38 9.48
N ALA A 130 -12.10 -1.17 9.97
CA ALA A 130 -12.35 -0.31 11.12
C ALA A 130 -12.49 -1.15 12.38
N SER A 131 -11.74 -0.82 13.43
CA SER A 131 -11.82 -1.51 14.72
C SER A 131 -11.44 -0.57 15.85
N GLY A 132 -12.31 -0.47 16.86
CA GLY A 132 -12.08 0.44 17.98
C GLY A 132 -11.95 1.88 17.50
N ARG A 133 -10.84 2.52 17.82
CA ARG A 133 -10.53 3.92 17.44
C ARG A 133 -9.74 4.05 16.13
N TRP A 134 -9.48 2.95 15.43
CA TRP A 134 -8.56 2.92 14.31
C TRP A 134 -9.21 2.46 13.02
N ASP A 135 -8.74 3.03 11.90
CA ASP A 135 -8.86 2.47 10.57
C ASP A 135 -7.52 1.88 10.18
N TYR A 136 -7.54 0.71 9.56
CA TYR A 136 -6.37 0.02 9.01
C TYR A 136 -6.55 -0.11 7.51
N LEU A 137 -5.56 0.35 6.73
CA LEU A 137 -5.51 0.09 5.30
C LEU A 137 -4.51 -1.03 5.05
N ILE A 138 -4.95 -2.07 4.35
CA ILE A 138 -4.10 -3.17 3.89
C ILE A 138 -4.20 -3.21 2.38
N CYS A 139 -3.08 -3.06 1.68
CA CYS A 139 -3.00 -3.27 0.24
C CYS A 139 -2.08 -4.45 -0.03
N ARG A 140 -2.52 -5.34 -0.94
CA ARG A 140 -1.72 -6.48 -1.39
C ARG A 140 -1.50 -6.41 -2.89
N TYR A 141 -0.30 -6.79 -3.30
CA TYR A 141 0.23 -6.57 -4.65
C TYR A 141 0.74 -7.88 -5.22
N SER A 142 0.51 -8.10 -6.50
CA SER A 142 1.00 -9.29 -7.22
C SER A 142 1.41 -8.92 -8.65
N PRO A 143 2.50 -9.48 -9.19
CA PRO A 143 3.59 -10.15 -8.47
C PRO A 143 4.24 -9.23 -7.42
N PRO A 144 4.94 -9.81 -6.42
CA PRO A 144 5.60 -9.00 -5.39
C PRO A 144 6.63 -8.04 -5.96
N GLY A 145 6.65 -6.81 -5.43
CA GLY A 145 7.71 -5.85 -5.69
C GLY A 145 8.80 -5.89 -4.63
N ASN A 146 9.61 -4.83 -4.59
CA ASN A 146 10.70 -4.67 -3.62
C ASN A 146 11.64 -5.87 -3.63
N VAL A 147 12.07 -6.26 -4.84
CA VAL A 147 12.94 -7.41 -5.06
C VAL A 147 14.39 -6.95 -5.18
N ASP A 148 15.26 -7.51 -4.35
CA ASP A 148 16.70 -7.21 -4.37
C ASP A 148 17.30 -7.44 -5.76
N GLY A 149 18.19 -6.54 -6.16
CA GLY A 149 18.90 -6.63 -7.42
C GLY A 149 18.12 -6.12 -8.64
N LYS A 150 16.89 -5.69 -8.49
CA LYS A 150 16.10 -5.11 -9.59
C LYS A 150 16.22 -3.60 -9.62
N TYR A 151 16.34 -3.04 -10.82
CA TYR A 151 16.46 -1.59 -11.03
C TYR A 151 15.09 -0.92 -11.00
N LEU A 152 15.03 0.20 -10.28
CA LEU A 152 13.89 1.13 -10.25
C LEU A 152 14.34 2.45 -10.88
N PRO A 153 13.77 2.84 -12.03
CA PRO A 153 14.10 4.09 -12.69
C PRO A 153 13.56 5.32 -11.97
#